data_6172fdf6b1bdb30e7ad7a1c96028d759
#
_entry.id   6172fdf6b1bdb30e7ad7a1c96028d759
#
_cell.length_a   1.000
_cell.length_b   1.000
_cell.length_c   1.000
_cell.angle_alpha   90.00
_cell.angle_beta   90.00
_cell.angle_gamma   90.00
#
_symmetry.space_group_name_H-M   'P 1'
#
loop_
_entity.id
_entity.type
_entity.pdbx_description
1 polymer ?
#
loop_
_entity_poly.entity_id
_entity_poly.type
_entity_poly.pdbx_seq_one_letter_code
_entity_poly.pdbx_strand_id
1 'polypeptide(L)'
;MSLVCLLHVLDPYQVVRTASRETEVISLPPKFAIRKTSRLWAGALLISLLAACGGNKNDDENAADSGPPPTKEAAARFLTQATYGPTSADIDQLAQIGYRRWLEQQMAKPQKLHRDYMTAAMTAAAAAGTNVTSSNFMESYWAQAITGDDQLRQRAAYVLSQVFVVSFVDSTLSNLPRGVADYYDTLGKHAFGNYRDLLEAITMHPMMGAYLTSLRNQKEDAKTGRVPDENYAREIMQLFSIGLYQLNPDGTVKSGNPETYTHDDIAGLAKVFTGLSWYAGPNTADRTRNRFFGGDVNADRDWKPMQGYNKYASNTDFHSNTEKKFLGKTIAATDKPDVEGDIKIALDTLFNHPNVGPFLGRQIIQRMVTSNPSPAYVERVAAVFNNNGSGVRGDLGAVFRAVLLDAEARNVDTARNDFGKLREPVMRLAHLLRTFHATSTTGRFQGIDNTDDPANRLGQTAMRSPTVFNFYRPGYTPPNTSIEAADLVAPELQLANEVSVAGYLNYLRGWIAINTGRDVQVDFSAEQALADKPEDLLDRLNLLMMSGQMPATLRTQLLSAVNGRVIPPVRKDTAGKVINQTDIDAATRDRVAIAVFLTMASPDYLTQK
;
A
#
# COMPACT_ATOMS: atom_id res chain seq x y z
N MET A 1 -10.51 21.71 40.06
CA MET A 1 -10.85 22.84 39.18
C MET A 1 -11.03 22.28 37.79
N SER A 2 -12.24 22.42 37.32
CA SER A 2 -12.83 21.88 36.10
C SER A 2 -12.24 22.53 34.86
N LEU A 3 -11.98 21.74 33.81
CA LEU A 3 -11.99 22.25 32.44
C LEU A 3 -12.64 21.22 31.52
N VAL A 4 -13.92 21.47 31.28
CA VAL A 4 -14.69 20.90 30.16
C VAL A 4 -14.31 21.73 28.93
N CYS A 5 -13.86 21.11 27.88
CA CYS A 5 -13.79 21.71 26.55
C CYS A 5 -14.58 20.89 25.56
N LEU A 6 -15.68 21.49 25.12
CA LEU A 6 -16.58 21.01 24.07
C LEU A 6 -15.83 20.84 22.73
N LEU A 7 -15.99 19.68 22.14
CA LEU A 7 -15.76 19.43 20.72
C LEU A 7 -16.89 20.06 19.90
N HIS A 8 -16.56 21.09 19.11
CA HIS A 8 -17.36 21.48 17.95
C HIS A 8 -16.69 20.93 16.70
N VAL A 9 -17.40 20.02 16.07
CA VAL A 9 -17.10 19.55 14.71
C VAL A 9 -17.45 20.69 13.76
N LEU A 10 -16.45 21.34 13.16
CA LEU A 10 -16.64 22.28 12.07
C LEU A 10 -16.10 21.68 10.77
N ASP A 11 -17.00 21.64 9.82
CA ASP A 11 -16.82 21.33 8.42
C ASP A 11 -15.66 22.15 7.80
N PRO A 12 -14.65 21.55 7.14
CA PRO A 12 -13.49 22.26 6.59
C PRO A 12 -13.76 23.07 5.33
N TYR A 13 -15.02 23.23 4.89
CA TYR A 13 -15.37 23.93 3.63
C TYR A 13 -15.84 25.38 3.78
N GLN A 14 -15.78 25.99 4.98
CA GLN A 14 -16.25 27.38 5.18
C GLN A 14 -15.26 28.33 5.86
N VAL A 15 -13.99 28.34 5.49
CA VAL A 15 -13.11 29.49 5.85
C VAL A 15 -12.19 29.84 4.68
N VAL A 16 -12.75 30.39 3.62
CA VAL A 16 -12.03 31.32 2.72
C VAL A 16 -13.05 32.31 2.14
N ARG A 17 -13.42 33.30 2.90
CA ARG A 17 -13.89 34.65 2.42
C ARG A 17 -14.01 35.55 3.64
N THR A 18 -12.96 36.29 3.89
CA THR A 18 -12.95 37.71 4.32
C THR A 18 -11.63 38.05 5.02
N ALA A 19 -10.74 38.67 4.31
CA ALA A 19 -9.80 39.69 4.78
C ALA A 19 -9.11 40.33 3.58
N SER A 20 -9.72 41.37 3.07
CA SER A 20 -9.06 42.37 2.24
C SER A 20 -8.76 43.60 3.09
N ARG A 21 -7.57 44.19 2.84
CA ARG A 21 -6.99 45.46 3.35
C ARG A 21 -6.14 45.25 4.63
N GLU A 22 -4.88 45.55 4.59
CA GLU A 22 -4.24 46.85 4.27
C GLU A 22 -2.75 46.67 3.92
N THR A 23 -2.31 47.51 3.01
CA THR A 23 -0.95 47.69 2.52
C THR A 23 -0.10 48.46 3.52
N GLU A 24 1.11 47.97 3.86
CA GLU A 24 2.21 48.83 4.23
C GLU A 24 3.49 48.42 3.48
N VAL A 25 4.04 49.44 2.80
CA VAL A 25 5.24 49.40 1.97
C VAL A 25 6.45 49.65 2.85
N ILE A 26 7.41 48.74 2.91
CA ILE A 26 8.75 49.02 3.41
C ILE A 26 9.78 48.71 2.34
N SER A 27 10.54 49.77 2.02
CA SER A 27 11.54 49.88 0.97
C SER A 27 12.84 49.11 1.24
N LEU A 28 13.41 48.55 0.18
CA LEU A 28 14.77 48.00 0.12
C LEU A 28 15.81 49.09 -0.20
N PRO A 29 17.05 48.94 0.24
CA PRO A 29 18.21 49.52 -0.43
C PRO A 29 19.11 48.46 -1.09
N PRO A 30 20.16 48.88 -1.87
CA PRO A 30 20.40 48.29 -3.19
C PRO A 30 21.69 47.47 -3.33
N LYS A 31 21.67 46.69 -4.40
CA LYS A 31 22.77 46.21 -5.31
C LYS A 31 24.22 46.21 -4.85
N PHE A 32 24.83 45.06 -4.91
CA PHE A 32 26.27 44.93 -5.25
C PHE A 32 26.45 44.04 -6.49
N ALA A 33 27.18 44.62 -7.46
CA ALA A 33 27.61 43.99 -8.69
C ALA A 33 29.00 43.38 -8.49
N ILE A 34 29.24 42.16 -8.94
CA ILE A 34 30.60 41.61 -9.05
C ILE A 34 30.82 41.01 -10.44
N ARG A 35 31.95 41.42 -10.95
CA ARG A 35 32.56 41.30 -12.24
C ARG A 35 32.72 39.87 -12.78
N LYS A 36 32.54 39.79 -14.10
CA LYS A 36 33.09 38.72 -14.97
C LYS A 36 34.62 38.78 -15.00
N THR A 37 35.27 37.61 -14.90
CA THR A 37 36.59 37.40 -15.48
C THR A 37 36.58 36.08 -16.23
N SER A 38 36.77 36.22 -17.54
CA SER A 38 37.07 35.18 -18.50
C SER A 38 38.52 34.73 -18.37
N ARG A 39 38.81 33.43 -18.43
CA ARG A 39 40.08 32.91 -18.97
C ARG A 39 39.82 31.58 -19.70
N LEU A 40 40.06 31.65 -21.00
CA LEU A 40 40.30 30.55 -21.92
C LEU A 40 41.57 29.79 -21.54
N TRP A 41 41.57 28.47 -21.66
CA TRP A 41 42.72 27.71 -22.14
C TRP A 41 42.27 26.52 -22.99
N ALA A 42 43.02 26.31 -24.07
CA ALA A 42 42.74 25.46 -25.20
C ALA A 42 43.34 24.04 -25.05
N GLY A 43 42.68 23.09 -25.63
CA GLY A 43 43.27 22.11 -26.55
C GLY A 43 43.98 20.89 -26.00
N ALA A 44 43.40 19.71 -26.23
CA ALA A 44 44.15 18.58 -26.80
C ALA A 44 43.16 17.59 -27.43
N LEU A 45 43.26 17.46 -28.73
CA LEU A 45 42.64 16.46 -29.61
C LEU A 45 43.38 15.13 -29.44
N LEU A 46 42.65 14.04 -29.24
CA LEU A 46 43.15 12.70 -29.55
C LEU A 46 42.03 11.87 -30.19
N ILE A 47 42.25 11.65 -31.49
CA ILE A 47 41.50 10.75 -32.37
C ILE A 47 41.98 9.33 -32.08
N SER A 48 41.07 8.40 -31.86
CA SER A 48 41.35 6.97 -32.01
C SER A 48 40.14 6.24 -32.59
N LEU A 49 40.26 5.96 -33.83
CA LEU A 49 39.82 4.83 -34.66
C LEU A 49 38.59 4.01 -34.25
N LEU A 50 37.63 4.07 -35.16
CA LEU A 50 36.57 3.06 -35.38
C LEU A 50 37.18 1.67 -35.60
N ALA A 51 36.66 0.70 -34.83
CA ALA A 51 36.62 -0.70 -35.22
C ALA A 51 35.16 -1.17 -35.15
N ALA A 52 34.54 -1.29 -36.31
CA ALA A 52 33.27 -1.97 -36.47
C ALA A 52 33.49 -3.46 -36.31
N CYS A 53 32.84 -4.06 -35.29
CA CYS A 53 32.53 -5.50 -35.28
C CYS A 53 31.07 -5.65 -34.91
N GLY A 54 30.31 -6.26 -35.83
CA GLY A 54 28.93 -6.63 -35.60
C GLY A 54 28.83 -7.65 -34.43
N GLY A 55 28.20 -7.23 -33.35
CA GLY A 55 27.86 -8.06 -32.21
C GLY A 55 26.37 -8.39 -32.23
N ASN A 56 26.10 -9.64 -32.04
CA ASN A 56 24.79 -10.27 -31.95
C ASN A 56 23.91 -9.57 -30.90
N LYS A 57 22.65 -9.28 -31.24
CA LYS A 57 21.68 -8.58 -30.40
C LYS A 57 21.10 -9.40 -29.23
N ASN A 58 21.73 -10.49 -28.82
CA ASN A 58 21.21 -11.40 -27.79
C ASN A 58 22.01 -11.39 -26.48
N ASP A 59 23.03 -10.56 -26.31
CA ASP A 59 23.88 -10.58 -25.10
C ASP A 59 23.64 -9.42 -24.13
N ASP A 60 22.78 -8.44 -24.45
CA ASP A 60 22.54 -7.27 -23.60
C ASP A 60 21.53 -7.51 -22.45
N GLU A 61 20.79 -8.59 -22.44
CA GLU A 61 19.89 -8.94 -21.31
C GLU A 61 20.66 -9.50 -20.10
N ASN A 62 21.88 -10.01 -20.27
CA ASN A 62 22.69 -10.55 -19.18
C ASN A 62 23.70 -9.54 -18.58
N ALA A 63 23.86 -8.36 -19.15
CA ALA A 63 24.82 -7.35 -18.67
C ALA A 63 24.32 -6.50 -17.47
N ALA A 64 23.10 -6.70 -16.99
CA ALA A 64 22.45 -5.79 -16.06
C ALA A 64 22.59 -6.15 -14.57
N ASP A 65 23.27 -7.23 -14.21
CA ASP A 65 23.54 -7.62 -12.81
C ASP A 65 25.05 -7.50 -12.47
N SER A 66 25.76 -6.58 -13.14
CA SER A 66 27.22 -6.40 -13.03
C SER A 66 27.69 -5.65 -11.76
N GLY A 67 26.80 -5.39 -10.81
CA GLY A 67 27.16 -4.90 -9.48
C GLY A 67 27.54 -6.07 -8.55
N PRO A 68 28.35 -5.81 -7.50
CA PRO A 68 28.60 -6.83 -6.49
C PRO A 68 27.29 -7.26 -5.83
N PRO A 69 27.17 -8.55 -5.41
CA PRO A 69 25.99 -9.00 -4.66
C PRO A 69 25.73 -8.09 -3.45
N PRO A 70 24.45 -7.84 -3.09
CA PRO A 70 24.14 -7.00 -1.94
C PRO A 70 24.65 -7.63 -0.64
N THR A 71 25.08 -6.78 0.32
CA THR A 71 25.34 -7.27 1.68
C THR A 71 24.04 -7.78 2.32
N LYS A 72 24.16 -8.56 3.41
CA LYS A 72 22.98 -9.04 4.14
C LYS A 72 22.10 -7.91 4.66
N GLU A 73 22.69 -6.80 5.10
CA GLU A 73 21.99 -5.60 5.57
C GLU A 73 21.22 -4.92 4.41
N ALA A 74 21.86 -4.80 3.26
CA ALA A 74 21.22 -4.25 2.05
C ALA A 74 20.09 -5.16 1.54
N ALA A 75 20.26 -6.48 1.62
CA ALA A 75 19.23 -7.47 1.32
C ALA A 75 18.05 -7.39 2.31
N ALA A 76 18.33 -7.31 3.61
CA ALA A 76 17.30 -7.17 4.65
C ALA A 76 16.49 -5.89 4.46
N ARG A 77 17.13 -4.77 4.13
CA ARG A 77 16.47 -3.50 3.84
C ARG A 77 15.56 -3.59 2.62
N PHE A 78 16.05 -4.16 1.52
CA PHE A 78 15.24 -4.37 0.32
C PHE A 78 14.00 -5.22 0.62
N LEU A 79 14.17 -6.34 1.32
CA LEU A 79 13.08 -7.24 1.69
C LEU A 79 12.07 -6.59 2.63
N THR A 80 12.51 -5.73 3.54
CA THR A 80 11.61 -4.92 4.40
C THR A 80 10.70 -4.00 3.57
N GLN A 81 11.17 -3.48 2.45
CA GLN A 81 10.38 -2.66 1.54
C GLN A 81 9.46 -3.51 0.64
N ALA A 82 9.96 -4.64 0.15
CA ALA A 82 9.35 -5.46 -0.89
C ALA A 82 8.43 -6.58 -0.39
N THR A 83 8.45 -6.89 0.92
CA THR A 83 7.72 -8.01 1.53
C THR A 83 7.02 -7.57 2.83
N TYR A 84 6.39 -8.50 3.52
CA TYR A 84 5.86 -8.29 4.88
C TYR A 84 6.92 -8.40 5.99
N GLY A 85 8.15 -8.66 5.64
CA GLY A 85 9.31 -8.75 6.51
C GLY A 85 10.29 -9.83 6.03
N PRO A 86 11.61 -9.64 6.22
CA PRO A 86 12.60 -10.63 5.83
C PRO A 86 12.65 -11.80 6.80
N THR A 87 12.95 -12.99 6.29
CA THR A 87 13.48 -14.10 7.07
C THR A 87 14.99 -14.22 6.85
N SER A 88 15.72 -14.95 7.72
CA SER A 88 17.14 -15.19 7.50
C SER A 88 17.39 -15.87 6.14
N ALA A 89 16.55 -16.83 5.76
CA ALA A 89 16.66 -17.53 4.48
C ALA A 89 16.42 -16.61 3.28
N ASP A 90 15.43 -15.71 3.37
CA ASP A 90 15.18 -14.73 2.31
C ASP A 90 16.38 -13.79 2.12
N ILE A 91 17.00 -13.34 3.24
CA ILE A 91 18.18 -12.48 3.21
C ILE A 91 19.35 -13.20 2.54
N ASP A 92 19.65 -14.43 2.94
CA ASP A 92 20.74 -15.23 2.38
C ASP A 92 20.52 -15.51 0.90
N GLN A 93 19.28 -15.85 0.51
CA GLN A 93 18.93 -16.06 -0.90
C GLN A 93 19.13 -14.79 -1.72
N LEU A 94 18.60 -13.66 -1.27
CA LEU A 94 18.70 -12.40 -2.03
C LEU A 94 20.16 -11.91 -2.12
N ALA A 95 20.93 -12.03 -1.04
CA ALA A 95 22.35 -11.72 -1.05
C ALA A 95 23.15 -12.58 -2.03
N GLN A 96 22.68 -13.80 -2.33
CA GLN A 96 23.32 -14.71 -3.27
C GLN A 96 22.92 -14.40 -4.74
N ILE A 97 21.62 -14.14 -5.00
CA ILE A 97 21.11 -14.07 -6.39
C ILE A 97 20.98 -12.64 -6.92
N GLY A 98 21.05 -11.60 -6.06
CA GLY A 98 20.87 -10.20 -6.43
C GLY A 98 19.40 -9.76 -6.56
N TYR A 99 19.21 -8.43 -6.61
CA TYR A 99 17.88 -7.80 -6.57
C TYR A 99 17.03 -8.13 -7.80
N ARG A 100 17.61 -8.03 -9.02
CA ARG A 100 16.88 -8.20 -10.29
C ARG A 100 16.34 -9.60 -10.42
N ARG A 101 17.20 -10.59 -10.21
CA ARG A 101 16.81 -12.01 -10.30
C ARG A 101 15.78 -12.39 -9.24
N TRP A 102 15.89 -11.83 -8.04
CA TRP A 102 14.87 -12.02 -6.99
C TRP A 102 13.52 -11.44 -7.41
N LEU A 103 13.50 -10.21 -7.98
CA LEU A 103 12.27 -9.58 -8.47
C LEU A 103 11.62 -10.40 -9.60
N GLU A 104 12.41 -10.88 -10.55
CA GLU A 104 11.91 -11.74 -11.64
C GLU A 104 11.29 -13.02 -11.10
N GLN A 105 11.97 -13.70 -10.17
CA GLN A 105 11.44 -14.90 -9.53
C GLN A 105 10.14 -14.62 -8.76
N GLN A 106 10.06 -13.52 -8.04
CA GLN A 106 8.87 -13.16 -7.28
C GLN A 106 7.68 -12.77 -8.20
N MET A 107 7.93 -12.01 -9.24
CA MET A 107 6.89 -11.62 -10.20
C MET A 107 6.33 -12.82 -10.98
N ALA A 108 7.17 -13.83 -11.24
CA ALA A 108 6.77 -15.06 -11.93
C ALA A 108 5.97 -16.04 -11.06
N LYS A 109 5.97 -15.88 -9.72
CA LYS A 109 5.23 -16.78 -8.83
C LYS A 109 3.72 -16.68 -9.06
N PRO A 110 3.00 -17.81 -9.08
CA PRO A 110 1.55 -17.81 -9.17
C PRO A 110 0.95 -17.16 -7.93
N GLN A 111 -0.13 -16.43 -8.13
CA GLN A 111 -0.87 -15.82 -7.03
C GLN A 111 -1.66 -16.88 -6.26
N LYS A 112 -1.58 -16.85 -4.94
CA LYS A 112 -2.48 -17.57 -4.05
C LYS A 112 -3.74 -16.73 -3.83
N LEU A 113 -4.92 -17.29 -4.12
CA LEU A 113 -6.17 -16.54 -4.09
C LEU A 113 -6.86 -16.60 -2.72
N HIS A 114 -7.18 -15.43 -2.17
CA HIS A 114 -8.00 -15.29 -0.97
C HIS A 114 -9.44 -15.74 -1.19
N ARG A 115 -9.98 -15.53 -2.40
CA ARG A 115 -11.31 -15.99 -2.79
C ARG A 115 -11.44 -17.51 -2.70
N ASP A 116 -10.41 -18.27 -3.06
CA ASP A 116 -10.45 -19.73 -2.98
C ASP A 116 -10.55 -20.20 -1.51
N TYR A 117 -9.81 -19.55 -0.61
CA TYR A 117 -9.96 -19.75 0.83
C TYR A 117 -11.39 -19.43 1.29
N MET A 118 -11.93 -18.28 0.87
CA MET A 118 -13.30 -17.87 1.22
C MET A 118 -14.35 -18.85 0.71
N THR A 119 -14.19 -19.38 -0.50
CA THR A 119 -15.11 -20.38 -1.07
C THR A 119 -15.09 -21.68 -0.27
N ALA A 120 -13.93 -22.15 0.15
CA ALA A 120 -13.80 -23.30 1.04
C ALA A 120 -14.41 -23.02 2.43
N ALA A 121 -14.16 -21.84 2.99
CA ALA A 121 -14.76 -21.41 4.27
C ALA A 121 -16.29 -21.33 4.20
N MET A 122 -16.86 -20.85 3.08
CA MET A 122 -18.32 -20.82 2.85
C MET A 122 -18.91 -22.22 2.81
N THR A 123 -18.25 -23.17 2.16
CA THR A 123 -18.69 -24.56 2.12
C THR A 123 -18.70 -25.18 3.53
N ALA A 124 -17.63 -24.95 4.30
CA ALA A 124 -17.54 -25.43 5.67
C ALA A 124 -18.58 -24.78 6.59
N ALA A 125 -18.80 -23.47 6.46
CA ALA A 125 -19.79 -22.72 7.25
C ALA A 125 -21.22 -23.20 6.95
N ALA A 126 -21.54 -23.44 5.67
CA ALA A 126 -22.85 -23.97 5.27
C ALA A 126 -23.10 -25.36 5.88
N ALA A 127 -22.10 -26.25 5.88
CA ALA A 127 -22.17 -27.56 6.53
C ALA A 127 -22.37 -27.47 8.07
N ALA A 128 -21.80 -26.41 8.68
CA ALA A 128 -21.93 -26.16 10.13
C ALA A 128 -23.13 -25.30 10.51
N GLY A 129 -23.96 -24.84 9.56
CA GLY A 129 -25.07 -23.93 9.82
C GLY A 129 -24.67 -22.54 10.29
N THR A 130 -23.46 -22.08 9.90
CA THR A 130 -22.89 -20.75 10.24
C THR A 130 -22.65 -19.91 8.99
N ASN A 131 -22.21 -18.68 9.17
CA ASN A 131 -21.88 -17.77 8.08
C ASN A 131 -20.39 -17.41 8.08
N VAL A 132 -19.85 -17.10 6.90
CA VAL A 132 -18.53 -16.48 6.77
C VAL A 132 -18.61 -14.98 7.04
N THR A 133 -17.51 -14.42 7.53
CA THR A 133 -17.38 -13.01 7.85
C THR A 133 -16.03 -12.46 7.33
N SER A 134 -15.77 -11.18 7.57
CA SER A 134 -14.44 -10.58 7.32
C SER A 134 -13.31 -11.28 8.09
N SER A 135 -13.60 -11.93 9.23
CA SER A 135 -12.59 -12.70 9.98
C SER A 135 -11.98 -13.83 9.14
N ASN A 136 -12.80 -14.51 8.32
CA ASN A 136 -12.30 -15.56 7.43
C ASN A 136 -11.37 -15.00 6.33
N PHE A 137 -11.66 -13.80 5.82
CA PHE A 137 -10.72 -13.12 4.93
C PHE A 137 -9.40 -12.83 5.66
N MET A 138 -9.46 -12.35 6.90
CA MET A 138 -8.25 -12.05 7.69
C MET A 138 -7.42 -13.29 7.98
N GLU A 139 -8.04 -14.46 8.20
CA GLU A 139 -7.33 -15.74 8.29
C GLU A 139 -6.46 -15.97 7.04
N SER A 140 -7.03 -15.82 5.86
CA SER A 140 -6.30 -15.96 4.59
C SER A 140 -5.24 -14.87 4.40
N TYR A 141 -5.56 -13.62 4.74
CA TYR A 141 -4.62 -12.49 4.64
C TYR A 141 -3.36 -12.72 5.49
N TRP A 142 -3.54 -13.07 6.77
CA TRP A 142 -2.41 -13.33 7.67
C TRP A 142 -1.64 -14.58 7.30
N ALA A 143 -2.32 -15.64 6.88
CA ALA A 143 -1.63 -16.84 6.37
C ALA A 143 -0.69 -16.49 5.23
N GLN A 144 -1.14 -15.69 4.26
CA GLN A 144 -0.31 -15.31 3.11
C GLN A 144 0.75 -14.28 3.45
N ALA A 145 0.44 -13.29 4.29
CA ALA A 145 1.42 -12.32 4.76
C ALA A 145 2.59 -12.98 5.50
N ILE A 146 2.32 -14.02 6.29
CA ILE A 146 3.31 -14.71 7.13
C ILE A 146 4.04 -15.81 6.34
N THR A 147 3.30 -16.69 5.66
CA THR A 147 3.84 -17.93 5.08
C THR A 147 3.83 -17.97 3.55
N GLY A 148 3.15 -17.02 2.90
CA GLY A 148 3.07 -16.96 1.45
C GLY A 148 4.46 -16.83 0.82
N ASP A 149 4.68 -17.48 -0.32
CA ASP A 149 5.94 -17.43 -1.06
C ASP A 149 5.93 -16.37 -2.17
N ASP A 150 4.76 -15.84 -2.56
CA ASP A 150 4.54 -14.75 -3.52
C ASP A 150 4.56 -13.36 -2.83
N GLN A 151 5.50 -13.15 -1.91
CA GLN A 151 5.56 -12.00 -1.00
C GLN A 151 5.49 -10.64 -1.69
N LEU A 152 6.21 -10.48 -2.81
CA LEU A 152 6.19 -9.21 -3.54
C LEU A 152 4.79 -8.91 -4.10
N ARG A 153 4.07 -9.93 -4.58
CA ARG A 153 2.70 -9.77 -5.10
C ARG A 153 1.72 -9.42 -3.99
N GLN A 154 1.80 -10.10 -2.87
CA GLN A 154 0.96 -9.81 -1.70
C GLN A 154 1.24 -8.39 -1.15
N ARG A 155 2.50 -7.98 -1.11
CA ARG A 155 2.89 -6.62 -0.69
C ARG A 155 2.41 -5.56 -1.69
N ALA A 156 2.52 -5.82 -2.99
CA ALA A 156 2.00 -4.94 -4.04
C ALA A 156 0.46 -4.84 -3.99
N ALA A 157 -0.25 -5.95 -3.78
CA ALA A 157 -1.70 -5.95 -3.59
C ALA A 157 -2.10 -5.08 -2.38
N TYR A 158 -1.38 -5.18 -1.27
CA TYR A 158 -1.61 -4.33 -0.09
C TYR A 158 -1.38 -2.84 -0.40
N VAL A 159 -0.32 -2.49 -1.13
CA VAL A 159 -0.07 -1.11 -1.59
C VAL A 159 -1.21 -0.61 -2.46
N LEU A 160 -1.65 -1.41 -3.43
CA LEU A 160 -2.73 -1.05 -4.34
C LEU A 160 -4.08 -0.93 -3.61
N SER A 161 -4.34 -1.77 -2.59
CA SER A 161 -5.56 -1.67 -1.77
C SER A 161 -5.67 -0.39 -0.96
N GLN A 162 -4.56 0.30 -0.74
CA GLN A 162 -4.51 1.60 -0.08
C GLN A 162 -4.68 2.78 -1.06
N VAL A 163 -4.62 2.52 -2.36
CA VAL A 163 -4.91 3.49 -3.43
C VAL A 163 -6.33 3.28 -3.93
N PHE A 164 -6.69 2.04 -4.25
CA PHE A 164 -7.98 1.62 -4.77
C PHE A 164 -8.83 1.06 -3.62
N VAL A 165 -9.29 1.95 -2.77
CA VAL A 165 -9.87 1.59 -1.48
C VAL A 165 -11.29 1.02 -1.63
N VAL A 166 -11.52 -0.16 -1.04
CA VAL A 166 -12.81 -0.63 -0.56
C VAL A 166 -12.66 -1.09 0.88
N SER A 167 -13.74 -1.12 1.66
CA SER A 167 -13.63 -1.38 3.09
C SER A 167 -14.75 -2.25 3.64
N PHE A 168 -14.41 -3.21 4.49
CA PHE A 168 -15.36 -3.98 5.31
C PHE A 168 -16.11 -3.13 6.36
N VAL A 169 -15.76 -1.86 6.55
CA VAL A 169 -16.54 -0.94 7.39
C VAL A 169 -17.86 -0.59 6.73
N ASP A 170 -17.93 -0.66 5.38
CA ASP A 170 -19.18 -0.52 4.65
C ASP A 170 -20.14 -1.69 4.93
N SER A 171 -21.41 -1.36 5.23
CA SER A 171 -22.41 -2.34 5.62
C SER A 171 -22.79 -3.32 4.51
N THR A 172 -22.68 -2.94 3.24
CA THR A 172 -22.92 -3.81 2.09
C THR A 172 -21.76 -4.78 1.91
N LEU A 173 -20.53 -4.26 1.94
CA LEU A 173 -19.33 -5.06 1.72
C LEU A 173 -19.07 -6.04 2.88
N SER A 174 -19.42 -5.67 4.11
CA SER A 174 -19.30 -6.57 5.27
C SER A 174 -20.09 -7.87 5.13
N ASN A 175 -21.16 -7.83 4.35
CA ASN A 175 -22.01 -8.98 4.04
C ASN A 175 -21.57 -9.77 2.79
N LEU A 176 -20.53 -9.33 2.10
CA LEU A 176 -20.00 -9.92 0.86
C LEU A 176 -18.50 -10.23 0.97
N PRO A 177 -18.07 -10.98 2.01
CA PRO A 177 -16.64 -11.15 2.27
C PRO A 177 -15.89 -11.91 1.17
N ARG A 178 -16.54 -12.81 0.41
CA ARG A 178 -15.96 -13.45 -0.77
C ARG A 178 -15.71 -12.43 -1.89
N GLY A 179 -16.61 -11.49 -2.08
CA GLY A 179 -16.46 -10.42 -3.08
C GLY A 179 -15.29 -9.50 -2.74
N VAL A 180 -15.13 -9.11 -1.46
CA VAL A 180 -13.98 -8.31 -1.02
C VAL A 180 -12.68 -9.08 -1.16
N ALA A 181 -12.67 -10.39 -0.91
CA ALA A 181 -11.52 -11.25 -1.16
C ALA A 181 -11.13 -11.28 -2.66
N ASP A 182 -12.10 -11.43 -3.56
CA ASP A 182 -11.87 -11.37 -5.00
C ASP A 182 -11.41 -9.98 -5.47
N TYR A 183 -11.91 -8.92 -4.84
CA TYR A 183 -11.41 -7.57 -5.11
C TYR A 183 -9.93 -7.44 -4.76
N TYR A 184 -9.52 -7.93 -3.60
CA TYR A 184 -8.11 -7.94 -3.19
C TYR A 184 -7.26 -8.82 -4.12
N ASP A 185 -7.77 -9.99 -4.52
CA ASP A 185 -7.12 -10.86 -5.51
C ASP A 185 -6.98 -10.17 -6.87
N THR A 186 -7.96 -9.36 -7.28
CA THR A 186 -7.92 -8.58 -8.52
C THR A 186 -6.76 -7.58 -8.49
N LEU A 187 -6.52 -6.90 -7.36
CA LEU A 187 -5.35 -6.03 -7.19
C LEU A 187 -4.04 -6.81 -7.33
N GLY A 188 -3.94 -7.97 -6.69
CA GLY A 188 -2.78 -8.86 -6.78
C GLY A 188 -2.55 -9.40 -8.20
N LYS A 189 -3.61 -9.77 -8.91
CA LYS A 189 -3.56 -10.24 -10.30
C LYS A 189 -2.98 -9.19 -11.24
N HIS A 190 -3.39 -7.93 -11.06
CA HIS A 190 -2.96 -6.82 -11.91
C HIS A 190 -1.73 -6.09 -11.37
N ALA A 191 -1.16 -6.48 -10.22
CA ALA A 191 -0.04 -5.80 -9.59
C ALA A 191 1.19 -5.65 -10.49
N PHE A 192 1.41 -6.60 -11.41
CA PHE A 192 2.52 -6.59 -12.37
C PHE A 192 2.04 -6.57 -13.83
N GLY A 193 0.76 -6.26 -14.05
CA GLY A 193 0.14 -6.09 -15.36
C GLY A 193 0.12 -4.63 -15.82
N ASN A 194 -0.79 -4.33 -16.75
CA ASN A 194 -0.98 -2.97 -17.22
C ASN A 194 -1.96 -2.19 -16.33
N TYR A 195 -1.62 -0.96 -15.99
CA TYR A 195 -2.48 -0.08 -15.18
C TYR A 195 -3.85 0.18 -15.82
N ARG A 196 -3.92 0.24 -17.16
CA ARG A 196 -5.20 0.41 -17.87
C ARG A 196 -6.15 -0.75 -17.61
N ASP A 197 -5.61 -1.98 -17.60
CA ASP A 197 -6.39 -3.19 -17.32
C ASP A 197 -6.80 -3.26 -15.84
N LEU A 198 -5.91 -2.83 -14.93
CA LEU A 198 -6.26 -2.68 -13.52
C LEU A 198 -7.41 -1.69 -13.34
N LEU A 199 -7.33 -0.51 -13.97
CA LEU A 199 -8.34 0.52 -13.86
C LEU A 199 -9.71 0.03 -14.36
N GLU A 200 -9.75 -0.76 -15.43
CA GLU A 200 -10.98 -1.40 -15.92
C GLU A 200 -11.49 -2.47 -14.96
N ALA A 201 -10.58 -3.34 -14.48
CA ALA A 201 -10.95 -4.42 -13.57
C ALA A 201 -11.59 -3.89 -12.28
N ILE A 202 -11.03 -2.82 -11.67
CA ILE A 202 -11.62 -2.20 -10.47
C ILE A 202 -12.92 -1.46 -10.79
N THR A 203 -13.02 -0.77 -11.95
CA THR A 203 -14.23 -0.06 -12.38
C THR A 203 -15.41 -1.03 -12.49
N MET A 204 -15.15 -2.19 -13.06
CA MET A 204 -16.18 -3.22 -13.29
C MET A 204 -16.39 -4.15 -12.10
N HIS A 205 -15.58 -4.03 -11.04
CA HIS A 205 -15.72 -4.91 -9.89
C HIS A 205 -16.93 -4.53 -9.03
N PRO A 206 -17.85 -5.47 -8.70
CA PRO A 206 -19.08 -5.15 -7.98
C PRO A 206 -18.83 -4.59 -6.57
N MET A 207 -17.74 -4.94 -5.91
CA MET A 207 -17.40 -4.38 -4.59
C MET A 207 -17.02 -2.90 -4.69
N MET A 208 -16.28 -2.48 -5.71
CA MET A 208 -16.03 -1.07 -5.99
C MET A 208 -17.33 -0.36 -6.36
N GLY A 209 -18.14 -0.97 -7.22
CA GLY A 209 -19.45 -0.41 -7.60
C GLY A 209 -20.40 -0.22 -6.42
N ALA A 210 -20.40 -1.13 -5.45
CA ALA A 210 -21.19 -1.01 -4.22
C ALA A 210 -20.63 0.06 -3.28
N TYR A 211 -19.31 0.11 -3.11
CA TYR A 211 -18.62 1.02 -2.20
C TYR A 211 -18.73 2.49 -2.66
N LEU A 212 -18.57 2.75 -3.97
CA LEU A 212 -18.60 4.09 -4.53
C LEU A 212 -19.84 4.36 -5.40
N THR A 213 -20.92 3.61 -5.17
CA THR A 213 -22.28 3.86 -5.66
C THR A 213 -22.48 3.86 -7.18
N SER A 214 -21.49 3.38 -7.97
CA SER A 214 -21.69 3.16 -9.41
C SER A 214 -22.56 1.95 -9.72
N LEU A 215 -22.67 0.99 -8.79
CA LEU A 215 -23.59 -0.14 -8.90
C LEU A 215 -25.04 0.33 -8.86
N ARG A 216 -25.80 0.09 -9.92
CA ARG A 216 -27.19 0.53 -10.10
C ARG A 216 -27.38 2.05 -10.23
N ASN A 217 -26.29 2.77 -10.54
CA ASN A 217 -26.40 4.17 -10.90
C ASN A 217 -27.24 4.31 -12.19
N GLN A 218 -28.27 5.15 -12.15
CA GLN A 218 -29.21 5.31 -13.24
C GLN A 218 -29.01 6.64 -13.96
N LYS A 219 -29.30 6.65 -15.25
CA LYS A 219 -29.29 7.85 -16.04
C LYS A 219 -30.20 8.93 -15.47
N GLU A 220 -30.02 10.16 -15.93
CA GLU A 220 -30.83 11.32 -15.64
C GLU A 220 -32.30 11.10 -16.02
N ASP A 221 -33.22 11.71 -15.25
CA ASP A 221 -34.64 11.72 -15.53
C ASP A 221 -35.22 13.10 -15.18
N ALA A 222 -35.51 13.89 -16.22
CA ALA A 222 -36.04 15.24 -16.06
C ALA A 222 -37.43 15.28 -15.38
N LYS A 223 -38.19 14.19 -15.42
CA LYS A 223 -39.53 14.13 -14.80
C LYS A 223 -39.45 14.01 -13.28
N THR A 224 -38.45 13.31 -12.79
CA THR A 224 -38.24 13.09 -11.35
C THR A 224 -37.17 13.99 -10.77
N GLY A 225 -36.42 14.71 -11.59
CA GLY A 225 -35.24 15.49 -11.18
C GLY A 225 -34.03 14.64 -10.86
N ARG A 226 -34.02 13.34 -11.19
CA ARG A 226 -32.87 12.47 -10.92
C ARG A 226 -31.68 12.88 -11.79
N VAL A 227 -30.52 12.98 -11.18
CA VAL A 227 -29.19 13.08 -11.80
C VAL A 227 -28.37 11.82 -11.52
N PRO A 228 -27.43 11.47 -12.40
CA PRO A 228 -26.47 10.38 -12.11
C PRO A 228 -25.71 10.63 -10.81
N ASP A 229 -25.41 9.55 -10.08
CA ASP A 229 -24.54 9.62 -8.90
C ASP A 229 -23.09 9.91 -9.34
N GLU A 230 -22.46 10.91 -8.72
CA GLU A 230 -21.14 11.44 -9.09
C GLU A 230 -19.98 10.81 -8.31
N ASN A 231 -20.26 10.01 -7.28
CA ASN A 231 -19.25 9.57 -6.32
C ASN A 231 -18.09 8.84 -7.03
N TYR A 232 -18.38 7.79 -7.79
CA TYR A 232 -17.34 7.05 -8.51
C TYR A 232 -16.62 7.92 -9.55
N ALA A 233 -17.33 8.79 -10.26
CA ALA A 233 -16.73 9.70 -11.25
C ALA A 233 -15.72 10.65 -10.61
N ARG A 234 -16.01 11.14 -9.42
CA ARG A 234 -15.10 11.98 -8.63
C ARG A 234 -13.87 11.19 -8.20
N GLU A 235 -14.08 10.02 -7.59
CA GLU A 235 -12.98 9.27 -6.98
C GLU A 235 -12.05 8.63 -8.01
N ILE A 236 -12.54 8.20 -9.16
CA ILE A 236 -11.67 7.69 -10.23
C ILE A 236 -10.72 8.77 -10.77
N MET A 237 -11.14 10.03 -10.82
CA MET A 237 -10.28 11.16 -11.16
C MET A 237 -9.37 11.54 -9.99
N GLN A 238 -9.94 11.79 -8.83
CA GLN A 238 -9.25 12.37 -7.69
C GLN A 238 -8.26 11.43 -7.02
N LEU A 239 -8.69 10.19 -6.71
CA LEU A 239 -7.92 9.27 -5.88
C LEU A 239 -7.21 8.18 -6.68
N PHE A 240 -7.77 7.78 -7.82
CA PHE A 240 -7.27 6.60 -8.52
C PHE A 240 -6.37 6.94 -9.71
N SER A 241 -6.47 8.13 -10.31
CA SER A 241 -5.77 8.39 -11.58
C SER A 241 -5.03 9.72 -11.68
N ILE A 242 -5.71 10.88 -11.63
CA ILE A 242 -5.11 12.15 -12.04
C ILE A 242 -4.90 13.15 -10.90
N GLY A 243 -5.55 12.96 -9.74
CA GLY A 243 -5.44 13.88 -8.60
C GLY A 243 -6.15 15.22 -8.82
N LEU A 244 -6.05 16.13 -7.84
CA LEU A 244 -6.74 17.43 -7.86
C LEU A 244 -6.03 18.48 -8.72
N TYR A 245 -4.69 18.48 -8.75
CA TYR A 245 -3.89 19.51 -9.40
C TYR A 245 -3.01 18.92 -10.49
N GLN A 246 -2.77 19.72 -11.53
CA GLN A 246 -1.85 19.33 -12.60
C GLN A 246 -0.43 19.25 -12.09
N LEU A 247 0.25 18.16 -12.46
CA LEU A 247 1.60 17.85 -12.01
C LEU A 247 2.61 18.03 -13.14
N ASN A 248 3.83 18.38 -12.75
CA ASN A 248 5.02 18.20 -13.55
C ASN A 248 5.42 16.71 -13.54
N PRO A 249 6.29 16.26 -14.46
CA PRO A 249 6.76 14.87 -14.49
C PRO A 249 7.42 14.40 -13.18
N ASP A 250 7.99 15.32 -12.43
CA ASP A 250 8.65 15.09 -11.14
C ASP A 250 7.65 15.03 -9.93
N GLY A 251 6.34 15.10 -10.20
CA GLY A 251 5.29 15.05 -9.18
C GLY A 251 5.06 16.36 -8.42
N THR A 252 5.78 17.44 -8.75
CA THR A 252 5.49 18.78 -8.20
C THR A 252 4.25 19.36 -8.87
N VAL A 253 3.47 20.15 -8.12
CA VAL A 253 2.30 20.83 -8.67
C VAL A 253 2.75 21.92 -9.63
N LYS A 254 2.10 22.06 -10.78
CA LYS A 254 2.37 23.12 -11.75
C LYS A 254 2.13 24.50 -11.15
N SER A 255 2.89 25.50 -11.62
CA SER A 255 2.75 26.88 -11.17
C SER A 255 1.31 27.39 -11.36
N GLY A 256 0.78 28.06 -10.33
CA GLY A 256 -0.59 28.55 -10.30
C GLY A 256 -1.62 27.51 -9.83
N ASN A 257 -1.20 26.29 -9.48
CA ASN A 257 -2.04 25.21 -8.96
C ASN A 257 -3.28 24.93 -9.85
N PRO A 258 -3.13 24.73 -11.18
CA PRO A 258 -4.26 24.48 -12.03
C PRO A 258 -4.92 23.14 -11.69
N GLU A 259 -6.25 23.15 -11.59
CA GLU A 259 -7.04 21.94 -11.34
C GLU A 259 -6.95 20.98 -12.54
N THR A 260 -7.09 19.69 -12.28
CA THR A 260 -7.09 18.65 -13.32
C THR A 260 -8.45 18.50 -13.99
N TYR A 261 -9.52 18.75 -13.26
CA TYR A 261 -10.91 18.60 -13.70
C TYR A 261 -11.80 19.62 -13.00
N THR A 262 -12.96 19.86 -13.60
CA THR A 262 -14.00 20.75 -13.10
C THR A 262 -15.20 19.94 -12.58
N HIS A 263 -16.18 20.63 -11.97
CA HIS A 263 -17.46 20.00 -11.60
C HIS A 263 -18.22 19.47 -12.84
N ASP A 264 -18.16 20.18 -13.97
CA ASP A 264 -18.81 19.74 -15.22
C ASP A 264 -18.17 18.44 -15.75
N ASP A 265 -16.85 18.26 -15.59
CA ASP A 265 -16.17 17.01 -15.93
C ASP A 265 -16.67 15.84 -15.06
N ILE A 266 -16.91 16.09 -13.76
CA ILE A 266 -17.48 15.08 -12.86
C ILE A 266 -18.90 14.69 -13.33
N ALA A 267 -19.76 15.66 -13.56
CA ALA A 267 -21.14 15.43 -13.98
C ALA A 267 -21.20 14.70 -15.34
N GLY A 268 -20.32 15.09 -16.27
CA GLY A 268 -20.21 14.45 -17.58
C GLY A 268 -19.72 12.99 -17.47
N LEU A 269 -18.72 12.75 -16.64
CA LEU A 269 -18.17 11.41 -16.40
C LEU A 269 -19.14 10.52 -15.61
N ALA A 270 -19.94 11.08 -14.69
CA ALA A 270 -20.96 10.35 -13.95
C ALA A 270 -21.99 9.68 -14.87
N LYS A 271 -22.36 10.34 -15.99
CA LYS A 271 -23.23 9.76 -17.00
C LYS A 271 -22.64 8.50 -17.64
N VAL A 272 -21.31 8.43 -17.79
CA VAL A 272 -20.60 7.25 -18.33
C VAL A 272 -20.79 6.03 -17.44
N PHE A 273 -20.78 6.21 -16.12
CA PHE A 273 -20.90 5.11 -15.16
C PHE A 273 -22.34 4.77 -14.78
N THR A 274 -23.32 5.24 -15.53
CA THR A 274 -24.72 4.82 -15.37
C THR A 274 -24.99 3.48 -16.06
N GLY A 275 -26.02 2.77 -15.63
CA GLY A 275 -26.47 1.51 -16.24
C GLY A 275 -25.65 0.29 -15.92
N LEU A 276 -24.69 0.37 -15.00
CA LEU A 276 -23.95 -0.78 -14.48
C LEU A 276 -24.73 -1.47 -13.35
N SER A 277 -24.78 -2.81 -13.37
CA SER A 277 -25.33 -3.60 -12.27
C SER A 277 -24.71 -4.99 -12.20
N TRP A 278 -25.20 -5.78 -11.25
CA TRP A 278 -24.72 -7.12 -10.97
C TRP A 278 -24.64 -8.01 -12.22
N TYR A 279 -23.71 -8.95 -12.19
CA TYR A 279 -23.65 -10.02 -13.17
C TYR A 279 -24.95 -10.83 -13.18
N ALA A 280 -25.63 -10.85 -14.31
CA ALA A 280 -26.91 -11.53 -14.50
C ALA A 280 -26.75 -12.95 -15.09
N GLY A 281 -25.70 -13.15 -15.87
CA GLY A 281 -25.47 -14.37 -16.63
C GLY A 281 -24.74 -14.05 -17.95
N PRO A 282 -24.40 -15.08 -18.74
CA PRO A 282 -23.64 -14.89 -19.98
C PRO A 282 -24.48 -14.27 -21.12
N ASN A 283 -25.82 -14.40 -21.06
CA ASN A 283 -26.68 -13.94 -22.13
C ASN A 283 -27.24 -12.54 -21.87
N THR A 284 -27.38 -11.72 -22.90
CA THR A 284 -28.00 -10.38 -22.81
C THR A 284 -29.46 -10.45 -22.34
N ALA A 285 -30.19 -11.52 -22.69
CA ALA A 285 -31.56 -11.76 -22.23
C ALA A 285 -31.68 -11.90 -20.71
N ASP A 286 -30.60 -12.27 -20.03
CA ASP A 286 -30.55 -12.37 -18.57
C ASP A 286 -30.53 -10.99 -17.90
N ARG A 287 -30.17 -9.92 -18.62
CA ARG A 287 -30.08 -8.54 -18.10
C ARG A 287 -31.47 -7.88 -18.00
N THR A 288 -32.29 -8.38 -17.11
CA THR A 288 -33.67 -7.87 -16.89
C THR A 288 -33.70 -6.68 -15.93
N ARG A 289 -34.83 -5.90 -15.95
CA ARG A 289 -35.04 -4.83 -14.97
C ARG A 289 -34.98 -5.34 -13.53
N ASN A 290 -35.57 -6.53 -13.25
CA ASN A 290 -35.53 -7.14 -11.91
C ASN A 290 -34.10 -7.38 -11.45
N ARG A 291 -33.25 -7.91 -12.32
CA ARG A 291 -31.83 -8.17 -12.02
C ARG A 291 -31.01 -6.89 -11.89
N PHE A 292 -31.34 -5.82 -12.62
CA PHE A 292 -30.70 -4.53 -12.40
C PHE A 292 -30.87 -4.06 -10.96
N PHE A 293 -32.04 -4.21 -10.38
CA PHE A 293 -32.32 -3.84 -9.00
C PHE A 293 -31.93 -4.91 -7.96
N GLY A 294 -31.32 -6.01 -8.37
CA GLY A 294 -30.79 -7.04 -7.50
C GLY A 294 -31.77 -8.17 -7.18
N GLY A 295 -32.89 -8.31 -7.92
CA GLY A 295 -33.73 -9.49 -7.89
C GLY A 295 -33.14 -10.64 -8.72
N ASP A 296 -33.55 -11.89 -8.45
CA ASP A 296 -33.09 -13.11 -9.13
C ASP A 296 -31.54 -13.18 -9.24
N VAL A 297 -30.89 -12.95 -8.11
CA VAL A 297 -29.44 -12.76 -8.06
C VAL A 297 -28.68 -14.02 -8.49
N ASN A 298 -27.63 -13.82 -9.30
CA ASN A 298 -26.67 -14.84 -9.63
C ASN A 298 -25.79 -15.15 -8.41
N ALA A 299 -25.47 -16.43 -8.16
CA ALA A 299 -24.63 -16.86 -7.05
C ALA A 299 -23.21 -16.29 -7.08
N ASP A 300 -22.75 -15.88 -8.27
CA ASP A 300 -21.40 -15.33 -8.51
C ASP A 300 -21.36 -13.79 -8.60
N ARG A 301 -22.47 -13.13 -8.29
CA ARG A 301 -22.62 -11.67 -8.44
C ARG A 301 -21.62 -10.84 -7.65
N ASP A 302 -21.12 -11.35 -6.54
CA ASP A 302 -20.24 -10.65 -5.63
C ASP A 302 -18.79 -10.57 -6.14
N TRP A 303 -18.42 -11.40 -7.15
CA TRP A 303 -17.07 -11.40 -7.71
C TRP A 303 -17.01 -11.33 -9.24
N LYS A 304 -18.09 -11.69 -9.96
CA LYS A 304 -18.14 -11.51 -11.41
C LYS A 304 -18.25 -10.02 -11.76
N PRO A 305 -17.55 -9.53 -12.80
CA PRO A 305 -17.64 -8.15 -13.24
C PRO A 305 -19.09 -7.70 -13.44
N MET A 306 -19.38 -6.45 -13.05
CA MET A 306 -20.66 -5.80 -13.36
C MET A 306 -20.92 -5.82 -14.88
N GLN A 307 -22.17 -5.76 -15.27
CA GLN A 307 -22.60 -5.74 -16.65
C GLN A 307 -23.37 -4.46 -16.98
N GLY A 308 -23.28 -4.01 -18.23
CA GLY A 308 -24.08 -2.91 -18.74
C GLY A 308 -25.53 -3.33 -18.98
N TYR A 309 -26.48 -2.52 -18.52
CA TYR A 309 -27.92 -2.66 -18.72
C TYR A 309 -28.40 -1.53 -19.60
N ASN A 310 -27.94 -1.56 -20.82
CA ASN A 310 -28.46 -0.71 -21.91
C ASN A 310 -29.56 -1.50 -22.64
N LYS A 311 -30.30 -0.85 -23.49
CA LYS A 311 -31.56 -1.24 -24.15
C LYS A 311 -31.59 -2.61 -24.89
N TYR A 312 -31.12 -3.70 -24.25
CA TYR A 312 -31.14 -5.04 -24.82
C TYR A 312 -32.47 -5.79 -24.67
N ALA A 313 -33.23 -5.48 -23.61
CA ALA A 313 -34.60 -5.96 -23.40
C ALA A 313 -35.51 -4.80 -23.04
N SER A 314 -36.83 -4.99 -23.19
CA SER A 314 -37.81 -3.97 -22.81
C SER A 314 -37.57 -3.55 -21.34
N ASN A 315 -37.45 -2.24 -21.10
CA ASN A 315 -37.27 -1.61 -19.79
C ASN A 315 -35.89 -1.80 -19.11
N THR A 316 -34.79 -2.05 -19.84
CA THR A 316 -33.42 -2.08 -19.30
C THR A 316 -32.58 -0.86 -19.69
N ASP A 317 -33.22 0.25 -19.97
CA ASP A 317 -32.59 1.49 -20.41
C ASP A 317 -32.16 2.34 -19.19
N PHE A 318 -31.03 1.96 -18.56
CA PHE A 318 -30.52 2.63 -17.37
C PHE A 318 -29.24 3.46 -17.64
N HIS A 319 -28.64 3.33 -18.82
CA HIS A 319 -27.48 4.11 -19.22
C HIS A 319 -27.88 5.44 -19.86
N SER A 320 -27.12 6.50 -19.55
CA SER A 320 -27.34 7.82 -20.15
C SER A 320 -27.17 7.77 -21.67
N ASN A 321 -28.16 8.32 -22.38
CA ASN A 321 -28.16 8.47 -23.83
C ASN A 321 -27.96 9.93 -24.28
N THR A 322 -27.75 10.85 -23.34
CA THR A 322 -27.45 12.26 -23.62
C THR A 322 -25.94 12.47 -23.85
N GLU A 323 -25.57 13.63 -24.31
CA GLU A 323 -24.17 14.01 -24.48
C GLU A 323 -23.42 13.93 -23.16
N LYS A 324 -22.17 13.38 -23.18
CA LYS A 324 -21.25 13.25 -22.06
C LYS A 324 -19.98 14.01 -22.38
N LYS A 325 -19.63 15.00 -21.56
CA LYS A 325 -18.40 15.79 -21.70
C LYS A 325 -17.55 15.68 -20.44
N PHE A 326 -16.28 15.33 -20.60
CA PHE A 326 -15.32 15.22 -19.52
C PHE A 326 -13.89 15.30 -20.06
N LEU A 327 -13.01 16.02 -19.38
CA LEU A 327 -11.57 16.10 -19.67
C LEU A 327 -11.28 16.39 -21.17
N GLY A 328 -12.04 17.27 -21.77
CA GLY A 328 -11.93 17.63 -23.19
C GLY A 328 -12.42 16.57 -24.19
N LYS A 329 -13.02 15.47 -23.73
CA LYS A 329 -13.70 14.47 -24.56
C LYS A 329 -15.19 14.72 -24.62
N THR A 330 -15.79 14.36 -25.76
CA THR A 330 -17.23 14.37 -25.95
C THR A 330 -17.69 13.04 -26.52
N ILE A 331 -18.65 12.42 -25.86
CA ILE A 331 -19.42 11.30 -26.36
C ILE A 331 -20.78 11.87 -26.77
N ALA A 332 -21.12 11.77 -28.03
CA ALA A 332 -22.34 12.34 -28.56
C ALA A 332 -23.60 11.65 -28.02
N ALA A 333 -24.70 12.38 -27.93
CA ALA A 333 -26.00 11.80 -27.64
C ALA A 333 -26.38 10.75 -28.70
N THR A 334 -27.03 9.66 -28.28
CA THR A 334 -27.40 8.53 -29.13
C THR A 334 -28.63 7.80 -28.61
N ASP A 335 -29.45 7.23 -29.51
CA ASP A 335 -30.54 6.30 -29.15
C ASP A 335 -30.07 4.88 -28.94
N LYS A 336 -28.80 4.58 -29.18
CA LYS A 336 -28.17 3.28 -28.99
C LYS A 336 -26.99 3.41 -28.02
N PRO A 337 -27.27 3.64 -26.74
CA PRO A 337 -26.21 3.79 -25.73
C PRO A 337 -25.40 2.52 -25.60
N ASP A 338 -24.08 2.65 -25.43
CA ASP A 338 -23.12 1.59 -25.28
C ASP A 338 -22.30 1.81 -24.00
N VAL A 339 -22.68 1.14 -22.92
CA VAL A 339 -22.04 1.27 -21.59
C VAL A 339 -20.55 0.90 -21.66
N GLU A 340 -20.26 -0.24 -22.25
CA GLU A 340 -18.89 -0.78 -22.34
C GLU A 340 -17.98 0.11 -23.21
N GLY A 341 -18.53 0.61 -24.34
CA GLY A 341 -17.82 1.55 -25.23
C GLY A 341 -17.56 2.90 -24.57
N ASP A 342 -18.53 3.45 -23.85
CA ASP A 342 -18.39 4.72 -23.14
C ASP A 342 -17.37 4.61 -21.99
N ILE A 343 -17.42 3.53 -21.23
CA ILE A 343 -16.43 3.23 -20.17
C ILE A 343 -15.03 3.13 -20.77
N LYS A 344 -14.88 2.42 -21.89
CA LYS A 344 -13.58 2.31 -22.57
C LYS A 344 -13.02 3.68 -22.93
N ILE A 345 -13.83 4.56 -23.51
CA ILE A 345 -13.42 5.94 -23.87
C ILE A 345 -12.98 6.70 -22.61
N ALA A 346 -13.74 6.61 -21.53
CA ALA A 346 -13.44 7.29 -20.28
C ALA A 346 -12.12 6.79 -19.67
N LEU A 347 -11.95 5.48 -19.55
CA LEU A 347 -10.74 4.87 -18.97
C LEU A 347 -9.51 5.13 -19.84
N ASP A 348 -9.64 5.11 -21.17
CA ASP A 348 -8.54 5.45 -22.08
C ASP A 348 -8.15 6.94 -21.93
N THR A 349 -9.13 7.83 -21.70
CA THR A 349 -8.89 9.26 -21.47
C THR A 349 -8.13 9.47 -20.16
N LEU A 350 -8.58 8.86 -19.08
CA LEU A 350 -7.91 8.92 -17.77
C LEU A 350 -6.50 8.32 -17.85
N PHE A 351 -6.37 7.11 -18.41
CA PHE A 351 -5.09 6.42 -18.54
C PHE A 351 -4.03 7.24 -19.29
N ASN A 352 -4.45 7.97 -20.36
CA ASN A 352 -3.54 8.78 -21.16
C ASN A 352 -3.25 10.16 -20.57
N HIS A 353 -3.88 10.54 -19.46
CA HIS A 353 -3.64 11.82 -18.83
C HIS A 353 -2.19 11.90 -18.30
N PRO A 354 -1.46 13.02 -18.50
CA PRO A 354 -0.05 13.14 -18.14
C PRO A 354 0.22 12.99 -16.63
N ASN A 355 -0.75 13.31 -15.78
CA ASN A 355 -0.63 13.22 -14.33
C ASN A 355 -0.48 11.79 -13.80
N VAL A 356 -0.98 10.76 -14.51
CA VAL A 356 -1.08 9.40 -13.96
C VAL A 356 0.27 8.85 -13.53
N GLY A 357 1.31 9.02 -14.37
CA GLY A 357 2.66 8.54 -14.05
C GLY A 357 3.21 9.12 -12.74
N PRO A 358 3.34 10.45 -12.60
CA PRO A 358 3.86 11.05 -11.38
C PRO A 358 2.93 10.86 -10.17
N PHE A 359 1.62 10.90 -10.35
CA PHE A 359 0.64 10.72 -9.27
C PHE A 359 0.71 9.32 -8.65
N LEU A 360 0.61 8.28 -9.48
CA LEU A 360 0.68 6.90 -9.02
C LEU A 360 2.08 6.51 -8.54
N GLY A 361 3.12 6.93 -9.28
CA GLY A 361 4.51 6.67 -8.94
C GLY A 361 4.86 7.18 -7.55
N ARG A 362 4.53 8.44 -7.23
CA ARG A 362 4.73 9.02 -5.89
C ARG A 362 4.01 8.20 -4.82
N GLN A 363 2.77 7.80 -5.05
CA GLN A 363 1.99 7.03 -4.07
C GLN A 363 2.59 5.64 -3.80
N ILE A 364 3.11 4.95 -4.83
CA ILE A 364 3.77 3.64 -4.65
C ILE A 364 5.08 3.83 -3.87
N ILE A 365 5.90 4.84 -4.20
CA ILE A 365 7.14 5.14 -3.46
C ILE A 365 6.83 5.38 -1.98
N GLN A 366 5.82 6.22 -1.69
CA GLN A 366 5.45 6.55 -0.31
C GLN A 366 5.01 5.33 0.51
N ARG A 367 4.36 4.36 -0.11
CA ARG A 367 3.90 3.16 0.59
C ARG A 367 4.97 2.10 0.75
N MET A 368 6.00 2.10 -0.10
CA MET A 368 7.04 1.06 -0.07
C MET A 368 8.37 1.54 0.53
N VAL A 369 8.79 2.77 0.23
CA VAL A 369 10.17 3.21 0.46
C VAL A 369 10.28 4.39 1.42
N THR A 370 9.78 5.57 1.06
CA THR A 370 9.95 6.82 1.83
C THR A 370 8.76 7.75 1.69
N SER A 371 8.41 8.46 2.75
CA SER A 371 7.31 9.44 2.76
C SER A 371 7.59 10.65 1.86
N ASN A 372 8.88 11.05 1.73
CA ASN A 372 9.30 12.23 0.99
C ASN A 372 10.30 11.84 -0.11
N PRO A 373 9.84 11.24 -1.24
CA PRO A 373 10.71 11.00 -2.37
C PRO A 373 11.17 12.32 -3.00
N SER A 374 12.42 12.36 -3.47
CA SER A 374 12.88 13.52 -4.23
C SER A 374 12.07 13.67 -5.53
N PRO A 375 11.92 14.91 -6.06
CA PRO A 375 11.30 15.13 -7.36
C PRO A 375 11.96 14.29 -8.47
N ALA A 376 13.27 14.15 -8.45
CA ALA A 376 14.00 13.33 -9.42
C ALA A 376 13.66 11.83 -9.33
N TYR A 377 13.41 11.29 -8.14
CA TYR A 377 12.97 9.92 -7.98
C TYR A 377 11.57 9.71 -8.57
N VAL A 378 10.64 10.62 -8.27
CA VAL A 378 9.29 10.58 -8.85
C VAL A 378 9.35 10.65 -10.36
N GLU A 379 10.17 11.54 -10.93
CA GLU A 379 10.34 11.70 -12.38
C GLU A 379 10.84 10.41 -13.05
N ARG A 380 11.85 9.75 -12.48
CA ARG A 380 12.36 8.47 -13.02
C ARG A 380 11.28 7.38 -13.04
N VAL A 381 10.51 7.26 -11.95
CA VAL A 381 9.40 6.29 -11.86
C VAL A 381 8.27 6.65 -12.83
N ALA A 382 7.92 7.93 -12.95
CA ALA A 382 6.92 8.43 -13.89
C ALA A 382 7.34 8.19 -15.35
N ALA A 383 8.63 8.35 -15.68
CA ALA A 383 9.17 8.04 -16.99
C ALA A 383 9.00 6.56 -17.34
N VAL A 384 9.27 5.65 -16.39
CA VAL A 384 9.03 4.20 -16.57
C VAL A 384 7.55 3.87 -16.73
N PHE A 385 6.65 4.53 -15.97
CA PHE A 385 5.21 4.40 -16.19
C PHE A 385 4.81 4.83 -17.60
N ASN A 386 5.39 5.92 -18.12
CA ASN A 386 5.08 6.43 -19.45
C ASN A 386 5.64 5.56 -20.57
N ASN A 387 6.77 4.90 -20.33
CA ASN A 387 7.41 3.96 -21.25
C ASN A 387 8.36 3.04 -20.47
N ASN A 388 8.04 1.76 -20.44
CA ASN A 388 8.84 0.73 -19.74
C ASN A 388 10.17 0.37 -20.41
N GLY A 389 10.59 1.10 -21.45
CA GLY A 389 11.76 0.80 -22.28
C GLY A 389 11.45 -0.01 -23.54
N SER A 390 10.25 -0.62 -23.61
CA SER A 390 9.77 -1.37 -24.79
C SER A 390 8.56 -0.71 -25.47
N GLY A 391 8.32 0.59 -25.18
CA GLY A 391 7.20 1.34 -25.77
C GLY A 391 5.85 1.15 -25.08
N VAL A 392 5.78 0.44 -23.95
CA VAL A 392 4.54 0.18 -23.22
C VAL A 392 4.35 1.20 -22.10
N ARG A 393 3.19 1.90 -22.11
CA ARG A 393 2.74 2.75 -21.02
C ARG A 393 1.96 1.91 -20.00
N GLY A 394 2.13 2.24 -18.71
CA GLY A 394 1.34 1.68 -17.62
C GLY A 394 1.76 0.28 -17.18
N ASP A 395 2.94 -0.20 -17.52
CA ASP A 395 3.52 -1.46 -17.03
C ASP A 395 3.84 -1.34 -15.54
N LEU A 396 2.95 -1.85 -14.68
CA LEU A 396 3.12 -1.80 -13.23
C LEU A 396 4.27 -2.68 -12.75
N GLY A 397 4.57 -3.77 -13.41
CA GLY A 397 5.74 -4.59 -13.10
C GLY A 397 7.04 -3.80 -13.26
N ALA A 398 7.16 -3.04 -14.34
CA ALA A 398 8.29 -2.12 -14.54
C ALA A 398 8.30 -0.99 -13.50
N VAL A 399 7.13 -0.44 -13.13
CA VAL A 399 7.01 0.60 -12.10
C VAL A 399 7.46 0.10 -10.73
N PHE A 400 6.97 -1.05 -10.26
CA PHE A 400 7.40 -1.63 -8.98
C PHE A 400 8.91 -1.96 -8.97
N ARG A 401 9.43 -2.44 -10.11
CA ARG A 401 10.88 -2.66 -10.27
C ARG A 401 11.65 -1.35 -10.20
N ALA A 402 11.19 -0.29 -10.86
CA ALA A 402 11.82 1.03 -10.83
C ALA A 402 11.81 1.62 -9.41
N VAL A 403 10.68 1.53 -8.69
CA VAL A 403 10.59 1.98 -7.29
C VAL A 403 11.58 1.25 -6.40
N LEU A 404 11.67 -0.07 -6.49
CA LEU A 404 12.53 -0.85 -5.58
C LEU A 404 14.01 -0.81 -5.94
N LEU A 405 14.37 -0.56 -7.19
CA LEU A 405 15.76 -0.55 -7.65
C LEU A 405 16.35 0.85 -7.79
N ASP A 406 15.56 1.90 -7.58
CA ASP A 406 16.06 3.27 -7.69
C ASP A 406 17.26 3.51 -6.75
N ALA A 407 18.22 4.30 -7.22
CA ALA A 407 19.40 4.62 -6.44
C ALA A 407 19.06 5.27 -5.10
N GLU A 408 18.00 6.11 -5.04
CA GLU A 408 17.56 6.74 -3.80
C GLU A 408 16.98 5.70 -2.81
N ALA A 409 16.34 4.65 -3.29
CA ALA A 409 15.87 3.54 -2.45
C ALA A 409 17.01 2.61 -1.99
N ARG A 410 18.10 2.50 -2.78
CA ARG A 410 19.20 1.55 -2.50
C ARG A 410 20.36 2.17 -1.74
N ASN A 411 20.71 3.42 -2.06
CA ASN A 411 21.84 4.11 -1.46
C ASN A 411 21.34 5.09 -0.40
N VAL A 412 21.00 4.56 0.78
CA VAL A 412 20.52 5.40 1.88
C VAL A 412 21.65 6.28 2.39
N ASP A 413 21.53 7.57 2.14
CA ASP A 413 22.27 8.57 2.89
C ASP A 413 21.63 8.72 4.27
N THR A 414 22.24 8.11 5.27
CA THR A 414 21.76 8.16 6.67
C THR A 414 21.82 9.57 7.27
N ALA A 415 22.53 10.50 6.62
CA ALA A 415 22.58 11.91 7.00
C ALA A 415 21.33 12.69 6.56
N ARG A 416 20.53 12.17 5.62
CA ARG A 416 19.26 12.79 5.23
C ARG A 416 18.21 12.62 6.33
N ASN A 417 17.70 13.74 6.81
CA ASN A 417 16.65 13.76 7.84
C ASN A 417 15.22 13.58 7.26
N ASP A 418 15.06 13.72 5.95
CA ASP A 418 13.78 13.66 5.22
C ASP A 418 13.53 12.29 4.56
N PHE A 419 14.49 11.35 4.63
CA PHE A 419 14.34 9.99 4.06
C PHE A 419 13.82 8.99 5.09
N GLY A 420 12.88 8.18 4.65
CA GLY A 420 12.24 7.13 5.44
C GLY A 420 10.74 7.33 5.59
N LYS A 421 10.11 6.41 6.29
CA LYS A 421 8.67 6.43 6.58
C LYS A 421 8.37 5.75 7.91
N LEU A 422 7.30 6.15 8.57
CA LEU A 422 6.81 5.40 9.72
C LEU A 422 6.23 4.05 9.24
N ARG A 423 6.64 2.94 9.88
CA ARG A 423 6.07 1.63 9.57
C ARG A 423 4.60 1.59 10.02
N GLU A 424 3.73 1.17 9.14
CA GLU A 424 2.32 0.97 9.46
C GLU A 424 2.14 -0.09 10.56
N PRO A 425 1.17 0.05 11.47
CA PRO A 425 0.94 -0.93 12.54
C PRO A 425 0.73 -2.37 12.04
N VAL A 426 -0.03 -2.56 10.95
CA VAL A 426 -0.21 -3.87 10.29
C VAL A 426 1.14 -4.43 9.82
N MET A 427 2.00 -3.59 9.24
CA MET A 427 3.32 -4.01 8.75
C MET A 427 4.27 -4.38 9.90
N ARG A 428 4.15 -3.72 11.06
CA ARG A 428 4.96 -4.05 12.26
C ARG A 428 4.61 -5.45 12.77
N LEU A 429 3.31 -5.78 12.86
CA LEU A 429 2.87 -7.11 13.27
C LEU A 429 3.26 -8.17 12.24
N ALA A 430 3.04 -7.90 10.94
CA ALA A 430 3.42 -8.80 9.87
C ALA A 430 4.94 -9.10 9.89
N HIS A 431 5.75 -8.07 10.10
CA HIS A 431 7.20 -8.19 10.24
C HIS A 431 7.57 -9.13 11.40
N LEU A 432 7.02 -8.92 12.60
CA LEU A 432 7.23 -9.82 13.74
C LEU A 432 6.88 -11.26 13.40
N LEU A 433 5.66 -11.48 12.93
CA LEU A 433 5.13 -12.83 12.72
C LEU A 433 5.89 -13.58 11.62
N ARG A 434 6.24 -12.91 10.52
CA ARG A 434 6.98 -13.52 9.42
C ARG A 434 8.44 -13.76 9.76
N THR A 435 9.13 -12.76 10.30
CA THR A 435 10.57 -12.84 10.62
C THR A 435 10.88 -13.96 11.61
N PHE A 436 10.01 -14.16 12.59
CA PHE A 436 10.14 -15.21 13.60
C PHE A 436 9.22 -16.42 13.32
N HIS A 437 9.02 -16.74 12.04
CA HIS A 437 8.42 -17.97 11.54
C HIS A 437 7.12 -18.39 12.26
N ALA A 438 6.21 -17.44 12.49
CA ALA A 438 4.96 -17.75 13.17
C ALA A 438 4.17 -18.83 12.43
N THR A 439 3.64 -19.77 13.19
CA THR A 439 2.83 -20.89 12.71
C THR A 439 1.44 -20.86 13.32
N SER A 440 0.47 -21.50 12.67
CA SER A 440 -0.89 -21.67 13.20
C SER A 440 -1.09 -23.12 13.67
N THR A 441 -1.58 -23.28 14.89
CA THR A 441 -1.89 -24.60 15.47
C THR A 441 -3.09 -25.27 14.80
N THR A 442 -4.04 -24.47 14.27
CA THR A 442 -5.20 -24.95 13.52
C THR A 442 -4.99 -24.97 12.00
N GLY A 443 -3.90 -24.37 11.51
CA GLY A 443 -3.65 -24.13 10.09
C GLY A 443 -4.46 -22.97 9.50
N ARG A 444 -5.27 -22.25 10.30
CA ARG A 444 -6.18 -21.21 9.83
C ARG A 444 -5.72 -19.78 10.13
N PHE A 445 -4.68 -19.56 10.92
CA PHE A 445 -4.19 -18.23 11.32
C PHE A 445 -5.28 -17.36 11.99
N GLN A 446 -6.04 -17.97 12.90
CA GLN A 446 -7.14 -17.33 13.61
C GLN A 446 -6.68 -16.35 14.71
N GLY A 447 -7.58 -15.45 15.11
CA GLY A 447 -7.39 -14.55 16.26
C GLY A 447 -6.67 -13.24 15.93
N ILE A 448 -6.36 -12.99 14.65
CA ILE A 448 -5.89 -11.71 14.14
C ILE A 448 -6.93 -11.17 13.14
N ASP A 449 -8.14 -10.95 13.61
CA ASP A 449 -9.27 -10.56 12.75
C ASP A 449 -9.43 -9.05 12.63
N ASN A 450 -9.97 -8.39 13.65
CA ASN A 450 -10.13 -6.95 13.69
C ASN A 450 -9.10 -6.33 14.63
N THR A 451 -8.20 -5.54 14.09
CA THR A 451 -7.15 -4.83 14.83
C THR A 451 -7.34 -3.30 14.80
N ASP A 452 -8.56 -2.80 14.47
CA ASP A 452 -8.86 -1.38 14.30
C ASP A 452 -8.87 -0.59 15.62
N ASP A 453 -9.11 -1.25 16.76
CA ASP A 453 -9.13 -0.58 18.06
C ASP A 453 -7.75 -0.02 18.42
N PRO A 454 -7.58 1.31 18.42
CA PRO A 454 -6.29 1.91 18.74
C PRO A 454 -5.90 1.81 20.21
N ALA A 455 -6.87 1.59 21.11
CA ALA A 455 -6.61 1.52 22.56
C ALA A 455 -6.05 0.15 22.99
N ASN A 456 -6.45 -0.91 22.32
CA ASN A 456 -6.13 -2.29 22.75
C ASN A 456 -5.44 -3.13 21.66
N ARG A 457 -5.34 -2.60 20.42
CA ARG A 457 -4.79 -3.31 19.26
C ARG A 457 -3.89 -2.37 18.43
N LEU A 458 -3.94 -2.51 17.10
CA LEU A 458 -3.03 -1.79 16.20
C LEU A 458 -3.57 -0.42 15.76
N GLY A 459 -4.88 -0.17 15.83
CA GLY A 459 -5.53 0.99 15.20
C GLY A 459 -5.59 0.90 13.68
N GLN A 460 -5.31 -0.27 13.10
CA GLN A 460 -5.31 -0.50 11.65
C GLN A 460 -5.58 -1.97 11.36
N THR A 461 -6.40 -2.25 10.35
CA THR A 461 -6.62 -3.59 9.78
C THR A 461 -6.68 -3.49 8.26
N ALA A 462 -6.04 -4.42 7.54
CA ALA A 462 -6.13 -4.47 6.08
C ALA A 462 -7.60 -4.53 5.62
N MET A 463 -7.95 -3.78 4.57
CA MET A 463 -9.31 -3.70 4.00
C MET A 463 -10.41 -3.24 4.98
N ARG A 464 -10.05 -2.48 6.01
CA ARG A 464 -11.01 -1.92 6.99
C ARG A 464 -10.80 -0.43 7.24
N SER A 465 -10.32 0.29 6.26
CA SER A 465 -10.15 1.74 6.36
C SER A 465 -11.48 2.46 6.69
N PRO A 466 -11.44 3.56 7.46
CA PRO A 466 -12.64 4.26 7.87
C PRO A 466 -13.34 5.02 6.73
N THR A 467 -12.60 5.39 5.69
CA THR A 467 -13.10 6.13 4.52
C THR A 467 -12.37 5.72 3.24
N VAL A 468 -12.83 6.23 2.09
CA VAL A 468 -12.16 6.08 0.79
C VAL A 468 -10.76 6.72 0.75
N PHE A 469 -10.45 7.61 1.68
CA PHE A 469 -9.11 8.20 1.84
C PHE A 469 -8.11 7.29 2.57
N ASN A 470 -8.43 6.03 2.77
CA ASN A 470 -7.65 5.06 3.54
C ASN A 470 -7.57 5.44 5.05
N PHE A 471 -6.63 4.85 5.77
CA PHE A 471 -6.32 5.18 7.17
C PHE A 471 -5.56 6.50 7.32
N TYR A 472 -4.88 6.94 6.28
CA TYR A 472 -4.09 8.16 6.25
C TYR A 472 -3.98 8.71 4.82
N ARG A 473 -3.88 10.04 4.72
CA ARG A 473 -3.76 10.73 3.43
C ARG A 473 -2.28 10.83 3.02
N PRO A 474 -1.93 10.65 1.74
CA PRO A 474 -0.55 10.75 1.27
C PRO A 474 0.16 12.08 1.56
N GLY A 475 -0.61 13.16 1.66
CA GLY A 475 -0.11 14.50 1.97
C GLY A 475 -0.26 14.91 3.45
N TYR A 476 -0.53 13.97 4.38
CA TYR A 476 -0.69 14.35 5.78
C TYR A 476 0.63 14.80 6.40
N THR A 477 0.56 15.95 7.08
CA THR A 477 1.64 16.52 7.88
C THR A 477 1.12 16.75 9.30
N PRO A 478 1.82 16.27 10.34
CA PRO A 478 1.42 16.52 11.72
C PRO A 478 1.53 18.03 12.04
N PRO A 479 0.45 18.68 12.49
CA PRO A 479 0.45 20.11 12.73
C PRO A 479 1.36 20.49 13.91
N ASN A 480 1.96 21.68 13.83
CA ASN A 480 2.85 22.27 14.87
C ASN A 480 4.11 21.40 15.15
N THR A 481 4.64 20.73 14.13
CA THR A 481 5.86 19.90 14.24
C THR A 481 6.99 20.44 13.39
N SER A 482 8.20 19.93 13.63
CA SER A 482 9.36 20.18 12.76
C SER A 482 9.19 19.60 11.36
N ILE A 483 8.33 18.61 11.18
CA ILE A 483 7.98 18.03 9.89
C ILE A 483 7.21 19.07 9.05
N GLU A 484 6.19 19.70 9.65
CA GLU A 484 5.46 20.80 9.01
C GLU A 484 6.37 21.99 8.69
N ALA A 485 7.20 22.39 9.64
CA ALA A 485 8.14 23.50 9.46
C ALA A 485 9.16 23.26 8.35
N ALA A 486 9.43 22.00 8.00
CA ALA A 486 10.32 21.56 6.93
C ALA A 486 9.57 21.30 5.61
N ASP A 487 8.27 21.55 5.52
CA ASP A 487 7.40 21.24 4.37
C ASP A 487 7.45 19.76 3.96
N LEU A 488 7.53 18.87 4.95
CA LEU A 488 7.58 17.43 4.77
C LEU A 488 6.24 16.78 5.12
N VAL A 489 5.98 15.61 4.54
CA VAL A 489 4.81 14.79 4.87
C VAL A 489 5.21 13.56 5.70
N ALA A 490 4.29 13.11 6.54
CA ALA A 490 4.43 11.88 7.32
C ALA A 490 3.07 11.17 7.42
N PRO A 491 2.61 10.55 6.31
CA PRO A 491 1.25 10.03 6.18
C PRO A 491 0.82 9.12 7.32
N GLU A 492 1.66 8.18 7.72
CA GLU A 492 1.34 7.17 8.72
C GLU A 492 1.25 7.75 10.15
N LEU A 493 1.78 8.96 10.40
CA LEU A 493 1.59 9.64 11.68
C LEU A 493 0.14 10.06 11.92
N GLN A 494 -0.72 10.06 10.90
CA GLN A 494 -2.16 10.25 11.09
C GLN A 494 -2.80 9.14 11.96
N LEU A 495 -2.16 7.97 12.06
CA LEU A 495 -2.56 6.87 12.94
C LEU A 495 -1.94 6.93 14.34
N ALA A 496 -0.98 7.83 14.58
CA ALA A 496 -0.22 7.88 15.83
C ALA A 496 -0.75 8.96 16.77
N ASN A 497 -1.18 8.53 17.94
CA ASN A 497 -1.55 9.38 19.08
C ASN A 497 -1.24 8.62 20.39
N GLU A 498 -1.42 9.25 21.52
CA GLU A 498 -1.10 8.67 22.83
C GLU A 498 -1.81 7.32 23.06
N VAL A 499 -3.07 7.23 22.65
CA VAL A 499 -3.89 6.02 22.81
C VAL A 499 -3.35 4.88 21.94
N SER A 500 -3.08 5.16 20.65
CA SER A 500 -2.61 4.14 19.71
C SER A 500 -1.19 3.66 20.01
N VAL A 501 -0.33 4.54 20.57
CA VAL A 501 1.02 4.14 21.01
C VAL A 501 0.93 3.19 22.20
N ALA A 502 0.13 3.51 23.21
CA ALA A 502 -0.07 2.63 24.37
C ALA A 502 -0.73 1.30 23.96
N GLY A 503 -1.76 1.35 23.11
CA GLY A 503 -2.44 0.17 22.58
C GLY A 503 -1.52 -0.74 21.81
N TYR A 504 -0.70 -0.18 20.92
CA TYR A 504 0.31 -0.92 20.16
C TYR A 504 1.30 -1.67 21.08
N LEU A 505 1.87 -0.98 22.06
CA LEU A 505 2.85 -1.59 22.99
C LEU A 505 2.22 -2.73 23.81
N ASN A 506 1.01 -2.54 24.32
CA ASN A 506 0.30 -3.58 25.06
C ASN A 506 -0.04 -4.79 24.18
N TYR A 507 -0.49 -4.53 22.95
CA TYR A 507 -0.82 -5.59 21.98
C TYR A 507 0.43 -6.38 21.58
N LEU A 508 1.52 -5.67 21.28
CA LEU A 508 2.82 -6.26 20.93
C LEU A 508 3.37 -7.14 22.06
N ARG A 509 3.29 -6.65 23.31
CA ARG A 509 3.73 -7.45 24.49
C ARG A 509 2.99 -8.78 24.55
N GLY A 510 1.70 -8.78 24.23
CA GLY A 510 0.89 -10.00 24.17
C GLY A 510 1.38 -11.01 23.13
N TRP A 511 1.98 -10.58 22.03
CA TRP A 511 2.55 -11.45 20.99
C TRP A 511 3.94 -11.98 21.35
N ILE A 512 4.74 -11.20 22.06
CA ILE A 512 6.15 -11.53 22.36
C ILE A 512 6.27 -12.33 23.65
N ALA A 513 5.61 -11.89 24.73
CA ALA A 513 5.80 -12.45 26.08
C ALA A 513 4.81 -13.57 26.43
N ILE A 514 3.63 -13.59 25.79
CA ILE A 514 2.53 -14.52 26.12
C ILE A 514 2.19 -15.32 24.86
N ASN A 515 3.08 -16.18 24.44
CA ASN A 515 2.94 -16.98 23.21
C ASN A 515 2.11 -18.27 23.42
N THR A 516 1.42 -18.41 24.55
CA THR A 516 0.66 -19.63 24.86
C THR A 516 -0.86 -19.41 24.73
N GLY A 517 -1.56 -20.43 24.22
CA GLY A 517 -3.03 -20.42 24.09
C GLY A 517 -3.57 -19.64 22.91
N ARG A 518 -2.74 -19.13 22.01
CA ARG A 518 -3.13 -18.53 20.72
C ARG A 518 -3.01 -19.54 19.60
N ASP A 519 -3.81 -19.39 18.56
CA ASP A 519 -3.66 -20.20 17.35
C ASP A 519 -2.35 -19.86 16.62
N VAL A 520 -2.05 -18.57 16.45
CA VAL A 520 -0.81 -18.10 15.81
C VAL A 520 0.27 -17.92 16.87
N GLN A 521 1.38 -18.61 16.70
CA GLN A 521 2.51 -18.62 17.64
C GLN A 521 3.82 -18.30 16.95
N VAL A 522 4.62 -17.42 17.55
CA VAL A 522 5.94 -17.00 17.08
C VAL A 522 6.97 -18.03 17.53
N ASP A 523 7.95 -18.36 16.69
CA ASP A 523 9.07 -19.23 17.02
C ASP A 523 10.34 -18.40 17.30
N PHE A 524 10.70 -18.31 18.57
CA PHE A 524 11.93 -17.66 19.02
C PHE A 524 13.07 -18.65 19.35
N SER A 525 13.00 -19.89 18.88
CA SER A 525 13.99 -20.91 19.24
C SER A 525 15.42 -20.52 18.85
N ALA A 526 15.60 -19.90 17.67
CA ALA A 526 16.90 -19.41 17.21
C ALA A 526 17.44 -18.26 18.07
N GLU A 527 16.59 -17.36 18.54
CA GLU A 527 16.93 -16.24 19.41
C GLU A 527 17.21 -16.72 20.85
N GLN A 528 16.45 -17.71 21.32
CA GLN A 528 16.67 -18.33 22.64
C GLN A 528 18.03 -19.04 22.71
N ALA A 529 18.49 -19.65 21.62
CA ALA A 529 19.84 -20.23 21.54
C ALA A 529 20.99 -19.21 21.67
N LEU A 530 20.66 -17.91 21.52
CA LEU A 530 21.62 -16.80 21.69
C LEU A 530 21.40 -16.02 23.00
N ALA A 531 20.48 -16.44 23.86
CA ALA A 531 20.09 -15.67 25.04
C ALA A 531 21.21 -15.53 26.08
N ASP A 532 22.18 -16.44 26.12
CA ASP A 532 23.39 -16.37 26.94
C ASP A 532 24.51 -15.51 26.32
N LYS A 533 24.33 -15.09 25.03
CA LYS A 533 25.22 -14.25 24.24
C LYS A 533 24.51 -13.00 23.76
N PRO A 534 24.23 -12.02 24.63
CA PRO A 534 23.39 -10.89 24.32
C PRO A 534 23.90 -10.02 23.16
N GLU A 535 25.20 -9.97 22.91
CA GLU A 535 25.79 -9.30 21.75
C GLU A 535 25.32 -9.96 20.44
N ASP A 536 25.46 -11.31 20.34
CA ASP A 536 25.06 -12.07 19.15
C ASP A 536 23.54 -12.01 18.93
N LEU A 537 22.75 -12.03 20.03
CA LEU A 537 21.31 -11.84 19.97
C LEU A 537 20.95 -10.48 19.36
N LEU A 538 21.59 -9.41 19.79
CA LEU A 538 21.34 -8.08 19.25
C LEU A 538 21.84 -7.90 17.83
N ASP A 539 22.95 -8.53 17.44
CA ASP A 539 23.43 -8.53 16.05
C ASP A 539 22.40 -9.20 15.12
N ARG A 540 21.85 -10.34 15.56
CA ARG A 540 20.78 -11.00 14.82
C ARG A 540 19.51 -10.14 14.71
N LEU A 541 19.05 -9.51 15.79
CA LEU A 541 17.90 -8.62 15.77
C LEU A 541 18.17 -7.36 14.94
N ASN A 542 19.38 -6.81 15.00
CA ASN A 542 19.79 -5.68 14.16
C ASN A 542 19.67 -6.03 12.67
N LEU A 543 20.14 -7.18 12.25
CA LEU A 543 20.00 -7.62 10.85
C LEU A 543 18.54 -7.81 10.46
N LEU A 544 17.77 -8.58 11.23
CA LEU A 544 16.42 -9.02 10.88
C LEU A 544 15.38 -7.90 10.99
N MET A 545 15.48 -7.06 12.03
CA MET A 545 14.47 -6.06 12.37
C MET A 545 14.84 -4.65 11.88
N MET A 546 16.13 -4.33 11.84
CA MET A 546 16.64 -2.99 11.59
C MET A 546 17.60 -2.92 10.39
N SER A 547 17.79 -4.03 9.67
CA SER A 547 18.63 -4.07 8.46
C SER A 547 20.06 -3.55 8.69
N GLY A 548 20.64 -3.86 9.85
CA GLY A 548 21.98 -3.42 10.24
C GLY A 548 22.08 -1.97 10.75
N GLN A 549 20.96 -1.25 10.90
CA GLN A 549 20.94 0.19 11.23
C GLN A 549 20.66 0.51 12.70
N MET A 550 20.85 -0.42 13.62
CA MET A 550 20.67 -0.18 15.06
C MET A 550 21.69 0.85 15.57
N PRO A 551 21.26 2.02 16.08
CA PRO A 551 22.20 3.00 16.62
C PRO A 551 22.93 2.46 17.86
N ALA A 552 24.16 2.90 18.06
CA ALA A 552 24.99 2.48 19.21
C ALA A 552 24.32 2.80 20.56
N THR A 553 23.58 3.91 20.63
CA THR A 553 22.81 4.30 21.83
C THR A 553 21.71 3.29 22.16
N LEU A 554 20.91 2.89 21.15
CA LEU A 554 19.87 1.88 21.32
C LEU A 554 20.49 0.53 21.69
N ARG A 555 21.57 0.11 20.99
CA ARG A 555 22.28 -1.13 21.30
C ARG A 555 22.74 -1.19 22.76
N THR A 556 23.32 -0.10 23.28
CA THR A 556 23.76 -0.01 24.67
C THR A 556 22.59 -0.16 25.65
N GLN A 557 21.46 0.48 25.37
CA GLN A 557 20.25 0.37 26.20
C GLN A 557 19.70 -1.06 26.20
N LEU A 558 19.63 -1.70 25.03
CA LEU A 558 19.16 -3.07 24.88
C LEU A 558 20.07 -4.05 25.61
N LEU A 559 21.40 -3.92 25.47
CA LEU A 559 22.37 -4.75 26.19
C LEU A 559 22.21 -4.63 27.70
N SER A 560 22.04 -3.40 28.21
CA SER A 560 21.81 -3.17 29.65
C SER A 560 20.53 -3.86 30.13
N ALA A 561 19.44 -3.74 29.36
CA ALA A 561 18.15 -4.34 29.71
C ALA A 561 18.21 -5.89 29.68
N VAL A 562 18.78 -6.47 28.64
CA VAL A 562 18.92 -7.93 28.48
C VAL A 562 19.82 -8.52 29.56
N ASN A 563 20.96 -7.88 29.86
CA ASN A 563 21.89 -8.31 30.92
C ASN A 563 21.28 -8.19 32.32
N GLY A 564 20.36 -7.23 32.53
CA GLY A 564 19.62 -7.10 33.78
C GLY A 564 18.78 -8.34 34.13
N ARG A 565 18.39 -9.12 33.13
CA ARG A 565 17.73 -10.41 33.36
C ARG A 565 18.78 -11.54 33.46
N VAL A 566 19.19 -11.91 34.65
CA VAL A 566 20.21 -12.94 34.87
C VAL A 566 19.64 -14.34 34.56
N ILE A 567 20.34 -15.12 33.75
CA ILE A 567 20.09 -16.55 33.58
C ILE A 567 20.77 -17.29 34.78
N PRO A 568 20.00 -18.01 35.62
CA PRO A 568 20.56 -18.67 36.78
C PRO A 568 21.50 -19.82 36.35
N PRO A 569 22.57 -20.06 37.10
CA PRO A 569 23.46 -21.21 36.84
C PRO A 569 22.71 -22.52 37.02
N VAL A 570 23.14 -23.54 36.28
CA VAL A 570 22.58 -24.89 36.38
C VAL A 570 22.80 -25.43 37.78
N ARG A 571 21.74 -25.83 38.47
CA ARG A 571 21.78 -26.54 39.75
C ARG A 571 21.38 -27.99 39.53
N LYS A 572 22.13 -28.92 40.14
CA LYS A 572 21.85 -30.35 40.05
C LYS A 572 21.60 -30.92 41.44
N ASP A 573 20.79 -31.97 41.51
CA ASP A 573 20.62 -32.78 42.71
C ASP A 573 21.80 -33.76 42.89
N THR A 574 21.73 -34.57 43.94
CA THR A 574 22.74 -35.60 44.26
C THR A 574 22.84 -36.70 43.20
N ALA A 575 21.84 -36.88 42.38
CA ALA A 575 21.81 -37.82 41.26
C ALA A 575 22.29 -37.20 39.92
N GLY A 576 22.70 -35.92 39.94
CA GLY A 576 23.17 -35.19 38.75
C GLY A 576 22.05 -34.64 37.86
N LYS A 577 20.78 -34.75 38.25
CA LYS A 577 19.63 -34.21 37.50
C LYS A 577 19.52 -32.72 37.73
N VAL A 578 19.29 -31.96 36.65
CA VAL A 578 19.02 -30.51 36.71
C VAL A 578 17.71 -30.25 37.43
N ILE A 579 17.73 -29.37 38.46
CA ILE A 579 16.58 -29.06 39.31
C ILE A 579 15.99 -27.65 39.11
N ASN A 580 16.61 -26.80 38.27
CA ASN A 580 16.16 -25.44 38.00
C ASN A 580 16.04 -25.14 36.50
N GLN A 581 15.73 -26.15 35.68
CA GLN A 581 15.60 -25.95 34.23
C GLN A 581 14.47 -24.95 33.89
N THR A 582 13.36 -25.00 34.63
CA THR A 582 12.24 -24.06 34.42
C THR A 582 12.66 -22.61 34.63
N ASP A 583 13.49 -22.32 35.63
CA ASP A 583 14.01 -20.98 35.91
C ASP A 583 14.97 -20.50 34.81
N ILE A 584 15.80 -21.41 34.30
CA ILE A 584 16.72 -21.16 33.19
C ILE A 584 15.93 -20.85 31.92
N ASP A 585 14.97 -21.69 31.59
CA ASP A 585 14.11 -21.52 30.40
C ASP A 585 13.29 -20.23 30.48
N ALA A 586 12.77 -19.89 31.66
CA ALA A 586 12.04 -18.62 31.87
C ALA A 586 12.97 -17.42 31.65
N ALA A 587 14.18 -17.42 32.24
CA ALA A 587 15.13 -16.31 32.07
C ALA A 587 15.62 -16.18 30.63
N THR A 588 15.80 -17.30 29.94
CA THR A 588 16.14 -17.35 28.50
C THR A 588 15.04 -16.70 27.63
N ARG A 589 13.79 -17.12 27.86
CA ARG A 589 12.63 -16.51 27.16
C ARG A 589 12.50 -15.02 27.47
N ASP A 590 12.65 -14.63 28.73
CA ASP A 590 12.53 -13.22 29.15
C ASP A 590 13.59 -12.34 28.47
N ARG A 591 14.84 -12.80 28.33
CA ARG A 591 15.89 -12.05 27.62
C ARG A 591 15.52 -11.79 26.17
N VAL A 592 15.04 -12.80 25.46
CA VAL A 592 14.58 -12.66 24.07
C VAL A 592 13.38 -11.70 23.99
N ALA A 593 12.39 -11.89 24.87
CA ALA A 593 11.21 -11.03 24.93
C ALA A 593 11.57 -9.56 25.16
N ILE A 594 12.51 -9.28 26.11
CA ILE A 594 13.01 -7.93 26.37
C ILE A 594 13.70 -7.35 25.13
N ALA A 595 14.59 -8.12 24.49
CA ALA A 595 15.33 -7.66 23.32
C ALA A 595 14.40 -7.32 22.14
N VAL A 596 13.47 -8.23 21.80
CA VAL A 596 12.52 -8.03 20.68
C VAL A 596 11.55 -6.90 20.99
N PHE A 597 10.97 -6.89 22.19
CA PHE A 597 9.98 -5.87 22.57
C PHE A 597 10.57 -4.46 22.55
N LEU A 598 11.71 -4.24 23.19
CA LEU A 598 12.34 -2.93 23.23
C LEU A 598 12.86 -2.48 21.85
N THR A 599 13.34 -3.42 21.02
CA THR A 599 13.66 -3.10 19.61
C THR A 599 12.43 -2.58 18.90
N MET A 600 11.30 -3.29 18.94
CA MET A 600 10.07 -2.91 18.23
C MET A 600 9.37 -1.68 18.83
N ALA A 601 9.64 -1.35 20.08
CA ALA A 601 9.13 -0.14 20.73
C ALA A 601 9.98 1.10 20.41
N SER A 602 11.21 0.93 19.89
CA SER A 602 12.11 2.05 19.63
C SER A 602 11.68 2.88 18.42
N PRO A 603 11.86 4.21 18.45
CA PRO A 603 11.63 5.07 17.28
C PRO A 603 12.47 4.66 16.06
N ASP A 604 13.66 4.13 16.28
CA ASP A 604 14.58 3.69 15.23
C ASP A 604 14.01 2.49 14.43
N TYR A 605 13.35 1.54 15.11
CA TYR A 605 12.63 0.47 14.42
C TYR A 605 11.34 0.98 13.78
N LEU A 606 10.60 1.85 14.46
CA LEU A 606 9.32 2.36 13.94
C LEU A 606 9.50 3.15 12.65
N THR A 607 10.67 3.71 12.40
CA THR A 607 11.03 4.41 11.17
C THR A 607 11.76 3.46 10.23
N GLN A 608 11.15 3.15 9.07
CA GLN A 608 11.80 2.42 7.99
C GLN A 608 12.70 3.39 7.20
N LYS A 609 13.96 3.02 7.01
CA LYS A 609 14.92 3.76 6.16
C LYS A 609 15.48 2.89 5.05
#